data_bd4f17e4b5a757fb70dd644b610677ff
#
_entry.id   bd4f17e4b5a757fb70dd644b610677ff
#
_cell.length_a   1.000
_cell.length_b   1.000
_cell.length_c   1.000
_cell.angle_alpha   90.00
_cell.angle_beta   90.00
_cell.angle_gamma   90.00
#
_symmetry.space_group_name_H-M   'P 1'
#
loop_
_entity.id
_entity.type
_entity.pdbx_description
1 polymer ?
#
loop_
_entity_poly.entity_id
_entity_poly.type
_entity_poly.pdbx_seq_one_letter_code
_entity_poly.pdbx_strand_id
1 'polypeptide(L)'
;LMEVKAEVKDALLIKETQVHSKQGDDAKEAGNDNKNVTAYPQTEGVSERVIAQKQAGRYAVAYHPVGGMVPAQKFEEIYAVIKDAANAEVRVAPDETLYIINLEEEQAERIHKITADGAKNLFETSVSCIGSTVCQIGLRDSQGLLASIVEAVEPYHFADGVLPRIHISGCPSSCGTHQIGKLGFRGASKSVNGKAEPAFAFYVNGQDAQGEERFGEEWGIMLATDIPKFFIELGKVISEKKLSYERWYENNQDALKEIAATYLQ
;
A
#
# COMPACT_ATOMS: atom_id res chain seq x y z
N LEU A 1 14.70 9.25 19.18
CA LEU A 1 14.42 8.44 17.94
C LEU A 1 14.42 6.94 18.21
N MET A 2 15.14 6.44 19.24
CA MET A 2 15.14 5.00 19.61
C MET A 2 13.98 4.62 20.54
N GLU A 3 13.53 5.52 21.43
CA GLU A 3 12.37 5.29 22.30
C GLU A 3 11.05 5.23 21.51
N VAL A 4 10.87 6.08 20.52
CA VAL A 4 9.68 6.08 19.64
C VAL A 4 9.53 4.76 18.86
N LYS A 5 10.65 4.10 18.51
CA LYS A 5 10.61 2.78 17.83
C LYS A 5 10.12 1.64 18.71
N ALA A 6 10.35 1.69 20.01
CA ALA A 6 9.90 0.66 20.94
C ALA A 6 8.40 0.74 21.20
N GLU A 7 7.85 1.92 21.42
CA GLU A 7 6.42 2.13 21.67
C GLU A 7 5.54 1.85 20.44
N VAL A 8 6.02 2.20 19.24
CA VAL A 8 5.30 1.86 17.98
C VAL A 8 5.28 0.35 17.75
N LYS A 9 6.39 -0.34 18.07
CA LYS A 9 6.46 -1.79 18.00
C LYS A 9 5.45 -2.44 18.95
N ASP A 10 5.32 -1.94 20.17
CA ASP A 10 4.37 -2.47 21.15
C ASP A 10 2.91 -2.17 20.79
N ALA A 11 2.60 -1.05 20.12
CA ALA A 11 1.27 -0.73 19.64
C ALA A 11 0.85 -1.58 18.42
N LEU A 12 1.81 -1.96 17.57
CA LEU A 12 1.58 -2.82 16.39
C LEU A 12 1.66 -4.32 16.73
N LEU A 13 2.48 -4.73 17.72
CA LEU A 13 2.63 -6.12 18.19
C LEU A 13 1.39 -6.71 18.86
N ILE A 14 0.33 -5.94 19.03
CA ILE A 14 -0.88 -6.38 19.74
C ILE A 14 -1.64 -7.47 18.99
N LYS A 15 -1.48 -7.60 17.67
CA LYS A 15 -2.08 -8.71 16.89
C LYS A 15 -1.22 -9.98 16.89
N GLU A 16 0.10 -9.89 16.99
CA GLU A 16 0.99 -11.06 16.94
C GLU A 16 1.07 -11.85 18.26
N THR A 17 0.97 -11.19 19.41
CA THR A 17 1.12 -11.85 20.73
C THR A 17 -0.09 -12.69 21.15
N GLN A 18 -1.25 -12.56 20.54
CA GLN A 18 -2.40 -13.44 20.82
C GLN A 18 -2.33 -14.79 20.11
N VAL A 19 -1.44 -14.98 19.16
CA VAL A 19 -1.26 -16.24 18.41
C VAL A 19 -0.25 -17.18 19.10
N HIS A 20 0.67 -16.67 19.93
CA HIS A 20 1.79 -17.45 20.48
C HIS A 20 1.65 -17.90 21.93
N SER A 21 0.54 -17.65 22.64
CA SER A 21 0.39 -18.05 24.06
C SER A 21 -0.38 -19.35 24.30
N LYS A 22 -0.51 -20.22 23.28
CA LYS A 22 -1.02 -21.59 23.45
C LYS A 22 -0.14 -22.60 22.74
N GLN A 23 1.04 -22.84 23.27
CA GLN A 23 1.81 -24.06 23.02
C GLN A 23 2.39 -24.53 24.35
N GLY A 24 1.64 -25.40 25.01
CA GLY A 24 2.13 -26.38 25.96
C GLY A 24 1.89 -27.74 25.34
N ASP A 25 2.97 -28.49 25.21
CA ASP A 25 3.14 -29.93 25.05
C ASP A 25 1.95 -30.76 24.53
N ASP A 26 2.06 -31.19 23.26
CA ASP A 26 1.84 -32.58 22.87
C ASP A 26 2.28 -32.75 21.39
N ALA A 27 3.39 -33.46 21.21
CA ALA A 27 3.89 -33.89 19.91
C ALA A 27 3.08 -35.04 19.37
N LYS A 28 2.41 -34.89 18.22
CA LYS A 28 2.19 -35.97 17.24
C LYS A 28 1.87 -35.38 15.86
N GLU A 29 2.53 -35.96 14.88
CA GLU A 29 2.50 -35.71 13.45
C GLU A 29 1.12 -35.42 12.87
N ALA A 30 0.98 -34.33 12.14
CA ALA A 30 0.03 -34.17 11.04
C ALA A 30 0.44 -32.98 10.15
N GLY A 31 0.48 -33.22 8.87
CA GLY A 31 0.44 -32.39 7.69
C GLY A 31 0.80 -30.89 7.75
N ASN A 32 1.79 -30.56 6.96
CA ASN A 32 2.25 -29.22 6.67
C ASN A 32 1.15 -28.41 5.92
N ASP A 33 0.26 -27.75 6.67
CA ASP A 33 -0.65 -26.71 6.17
C ASP A 33 -0.28 -25.39 6.82
N ASN A 34 0.83 -24.81 6.38
CA ASN A 34 1.26 -23.48 6.80
C ASN A 34 0.45 -22.42 6.03
N LYS A 35 -0.84 -22.30 6.39
CA LYS A 35 -1.71 -21.22 5.94
C LYS A 35 -1.84 -20.18 7.04
N ASN A 36 -0.83 -19.36 7.21
CA ASN A 36 -0.97 -18.05 7.87
C ASN A 36 0.01 -17.07 7.25
N VAL A 37 -0.24 -16.74 6.00
CA VAL A 37 0.17 -15.45 5.46
C VAL A 37 -0.68 -14.44 6.23
N THR A 38 -0.04 -13.54 6.96
CA THR A 38 -0.65 -12.34 7.51
C THR A 38 -1.19 -11.52 6.35
N ALA A 39 -2.41 -11.87 5.91
CA ALA A 39 -3.18 -10.96 5.09
C ALA A 39 -3.34 -9.67 5.91
N TYR A 40 -2.92 -8.54 5.39
CA TYR A 40 -3.53 -7.27 5.76
C TYR A 40 -5.04 -7.52 5.79
N PRO A 41 -5.76 -7.03 6.82
CA PRO A 41 -7.17 -7.35 6.96
C PRO A 41 -7.84 -7.07 5.62
N GLN A 42 -8.49 -8.11 5.06
CA GLN A 42 -9.29 -7.99 3.86
C GLN A 42 -10.39 -7.00 4.19
N THR A 43 -10.41 -5.85 3.55
CA THR A 43 -11.38 -4.80 3.83
C THR A 43 -12.77 -5.24 3.35
N GLU A 44 -13.54 -5.82 4.25
CA GLU A 44 -14.98 -5.81 4.13
C GLU A 44 -15.51 -4.49 4.70
N GLY A 45 -15.51 -3.46 3.89
CA GLY A 45 -16.18 -2.18 4.17
C GLY A 45 -15.52 -1.28 5.21
N VAL A 46 -16.01 -0.08 5.23
CA VAL A 46 -15.58 1.12 5.98
C VAL A 46 -15.39 0.92 7.51
N SER A 47 -15.87 -0.17 8.09
CA SER A 47 -15.78 -0.49 9.53
C SER A 47 -14.37 -0.94 9.98
N GLU A 48 -13.52 -1.42 9.08
CA GLU A 48 -12.20 -1.96 9.46
C GLU A 48 -11.14 -0.90 9.75
N ARG A 49 -11.35 0.36 9.33
CA ARG A 49 -10.46 1.47 9.68
C ARG A 49 -10.56 1.92 11.12
N VAL A 50 -11.63 1.54 11.83
CA VAL A 50 -11.81 1.80 13.26
C VAL A 50 -11.37 0.58 14.05
N ILE A 51 -10.29 0.71 14.80
CA ILE A 51 -9.61 -0.37 15.50
C ILE A 51 -9.82 -0.19 17.01
N ALA A 52 -10.43 -1.16 17.68
CA ALA A 52 -10.51 -1.16 19.15
C ALA A 52 -9.10 -1.37 19.73
N GLN A 53 -8.69 -0.51 20.64
CA GLN A 53 -7.41 -0.62 21.32
C GLN A 53 -7.49 -1.58 22.54
N LYS A 54 -6.32 -1.97 23.09
CA LYS A 54 -6.26 -2.77 24.33
C LYS A 54 -6.92 -2.06 25.51
N GLN A 55 -6.82 -0.74 25.56
CA GLN A 55 -7.47 0.08 26.57
C GLN A 55 -8.98 0.10 26.32
N ALA A 56 -9.74 -0.36 27.30
CA ALA A 56 -11.19 -0.40 27.20
C ALA A 56 -11.78 0.98 26.85
N GLY A 57 -12.67 1.03 25.88
CA GLY A 57 -13.33 2.27 25.43
C GLY A 57 -12.40 3.22 24.65
N ARG A 58 -11.25 2.73 24.16
CA ARG A 58 -10.36 3.49 23.30
C ARG A 58 -10.27 2.87 21.91
N TYR A 59 -10.17 3.75 20.91
CA TYR A 59 -10.16 3.39 19.51
C TYR A 59 -9.01 4.08 18.79
N ALA A 60 -8.55 3.46 17.72
CA ALA A 60 -7.69 4.08 16.71
C ALA A 60 -8.43 4.12 15.38
N VAL A 61 -8.18 5.16 14.59
CA VAL A 61 -8.66 5.25 13.21
C VAL A 61 -7.48 5.29 12.27
N ALA A 62 -7.43 4.36 11.31
CA ALA A 62 -6.46 4.35 10.24
C ALA A 62 -6.94 5.24 9.09
N TYR A 63 -6.10 6.16 8.67
CA TYR A 63 -6.30 7.01 7.49
C TYR A 63 -5.10 6.89 6.56
N HIS A 64 -5.31 6.31 5.40
CA HIS A 64 -4.31 6.22 4.35
C HIS A 64 -4.70 7.14 3.20
N PRO A 65 -4.13 8.35 3.09
CA PRO A 65 -4.37 9.20 1.94
C PRO A 65 -3.75 8.57 0.70
N VAL A 66 -4.45 8.55 -0.43
CA VAL A 66 -3.91 7.99 -1.67
C VAL A 66 -2.62 8.72 -2.05
N GLY A 67 -1.52 7.95 -2.19
CA GLY A 67 -0.18 8.50 -2.44
C GLY A 67 0.48 9.16 -1.23
N GLY A 68 -0.01 8.95 -0.02
CA GLY A 68 0.59 9.46 1.23
C GLY A 68 0.49 10.97 1.46
N MET A 69 -0.13 11.71 0.54
CA MET A 69 -0.20 13.17 0.58
C MET A 69 -1.44 13.64 1.35
N VAL A 70 -1.25 14.07 2.60
CA VAL A 70 -2.33 14.62 3.42
C VAL A 70 -2.57 16.09 3.08
N PRO A 71 -3.78 16.49 2.64
CA PRO A 71 -4.11 17.92 2.46
C PRO A 71 -3.98 18.69 3.78
N ALA A 72 -3.44 19.90 3.75
CA ALA A 72 -3.25 20.72 4.95
C ALA A 72 -4.55 20.91 5.74
N GLN A 73 -5.67 21.13 5.05
CA GLN A 73 -7.00 21.27 5.67
C GLN A 73 -7.38 20.02 6.46
N LYS A 74 -6.96 18.83 6.06
CA LYS A 74 -7.26 17.58 6.75
C LYS A 74 -6.66 17.54 8.17
N PHE A 75 -5.45 18.11 8.34
CA PHE A 75 -4.86 18.25 9.66
C PHE A 75 -5.68 19.19 10.56
N GLU A 76 -6.24 20.26 10.01
CA GLU A 76 -7.12 21.17 10.77
C GLU A 76 -8.42 20.48 11.19
N GLU A 77 -9.02 19.68 10.29
CA GLU A 77 -10.21 18.89 10.57
C GLU A 77 -9.96 17.85 11.67
N ILE A 78 -8.86 17.10 11.57
CA ILE A 78 -8.44 16.12 12.59
C ILE A 78 -8.19 16.83 13.92
N TYR A 79 -7.42 17.93 13.92
CA TYR A 79 -7.11 18.69 15.12
C TYR A 79 -8.36 19.21 15.81
N ALA A 80 -9.34 19.70 15.05
CA ALA A 80 -10.60 20.19 15.62
C ALA A 80 -11.36 19.11 16.43
N VAL A 81 -11.17 17.82 16.08
CA VAL A 81 -11.77 16.71 16.83
C VAL A 81 -10.97 16.33 18.07
N ILE A 82 -9.63 16.34 17.96
CA ILE A 82 -8.76 15.75 18.99
C ILE A 82 -8.17 16.78 19.99
N LYS A 83 -8.25 18.10 19.71
CA LYS A 83 -7.59 19.15 20.51
C LYS A 83 -7.96 19.13 22.00
N ASP A 84 -9.19 18.70 22.33
CA ASP A 84 -9.70 18.62 23.69
C ASP A 84 -9.74 17.17 24.23
N ALA A 85 -9.21 16.21 23.43
CA ALA A 85 -9.17 14.80 23.79
C ALA A 85 -7.92 14.48 24.60
N ALA A 86 -8.08 13.99 25.81
CA ALA A 86 -6.95 13.57 26.64
C ALA A 86 -6.21 12.41 25.98
N ASN A 87 -4.90 12.61 25.72
CA ASN A 87 -3.98 11.61 25.15
C ASN A 87 -4.24 11.19 23.69
N ALA A 88 -5.12 11.88 22.97
CA ALA A 88 -5.25 11.62 21.53
C ALA A 88 -3.98 12.05 20.80
N GLU A 89 -3.50 11.20 19.88
CA GLU A 89 -2.28 11.42 19.12
C GLU A 89 -2.47 11.06 17.65
N VAL A 90 -1.68 11.70 16.79
CA VAL A 90 -1.55 11.29 15.37
C VAL A 90 -0.19 10.65 15.20
N ARG A 91 -0.15 9.43 14.69
CA ARG A 91 1.07 8.66 14.41
C ARG A 91 1.17 8.32 12.94
N VAL A 92 2.37 8.45 12.38
CA VAL A 92 2.67 8.12 10.98
C VAL A 92 3.33 6.76 10.93
N ALA A 93 2.82 5.86 10.08
CA ALA A 93 3.41 4.57 9.82
C ALA A 93 4.30 4.59 8.56
N PRO A 94 5.23 3.62 8.41
CA PRO A 94 6.13 3.55 7.26
C PRO A 94 5.42 3.33 5.92
N ASP A 95 4.19 2.85 5.93
CA ASP A 95 3.34 2.60 4.77
C ASP A 95 2.48 3.82 4.39
N GLU A 96 2.85 5.02 4.86
CA GLU A 96 2.15 6.29 4.61
C GLU A 96 0.77 6.39 5.30
N THR A 97 0.43 5.46 6.19
CA THR A 97 -0.82 5.50 6.98
C THR A 97 -0.69 6.42 8.18
N LEU A 98 -1.70 7.24 8.42
CA LEU A 98 -1.87 8.00 9.66
C LEU A 98 -2.79 7.22 10.60
N TYR A 99 -2.35 6.99 11.83
CA TYR A 99 -3.17 6.44 12.90
C TYR A 99 -3.52 7.55 13.88
N ILE A 100 -4.80 7.84 14.03
CA ILE A 100 -5.32 8.75 15.05
C ILE A 100 -5.75 7.85 16.21
N ILE A 101 -5.06 7.90 17.33
CA ILE A 101 -5.15 6.93 18.43
C ILE A 101 -5.68 7.55 19.71
N ASN A 102 -6.05 6.67 20.67
CA ASN A 102 -6.57 7.01 22.00
C ASN A 102 -7.91 7.77 21.97
N LEU A 103 -8.69 7.55 20.93
CA LEU A 103 -10.00 8.18 20.73
C LEU A 103 -11.08 7.49 21.56
N GLU A 104 -12.07 8.24 22.00
CA GLU A 104 -13.36 7.73 22.45
C GLU A 104 -14.23 7.38 21.24
N GLU A 105 -15.28 6.61 21.43
CA GLU A 105 -16.13 6.09 20.36
C GLU A 105 -16.68 7.22 19.45
N GLU A 106 -17.25 8.26 20.04
CA GLU A 106 -17.75 9.42 19.27
C GLU A 106 -16.66 10.13 18.47
N GLN A 107 -15.46 10.27 19.06
CA GLN A 107 -14.31 10.86 18.37
C GLN A 107 -13.87 9.98 17.21
N ALA A 108 -13.80 8.66 17.41
CA ALA A 108 -13.42 7.71 16.37
C ALA A 108 -14.42 7.75 15.20
N GLU A 109 -15.71 7.81 15.46
CA GLU A 109 -16.74 7.96 14.43
C GLU A 109 -16.56 9.27 13.64
N ARG A 110 -16.28 10.37 14.32
CA ARG A 110 -16.05 11.67 13.67
C ARG A 110 -14.78 11.65 12.82
N ILE A 111 -13.66 11.12 13.35
CA ILE A 111 -12.40 10.96 12.58
C ILE A 111 -12.63 10.06 11.37
N HIS A 112 -13.29 8.91 11.57
CA HIS A 112 -13.61 7.98 10.49
C HIS A 112 -14.37 8.68 9.35
N LYS A 113 -15.33 9.53 9.69
CA LYS A 113 -16.15 10.27 8.73
C LYS A 113 -15.37 11.33 7.97
N ILE A 114 -14.54 12.15 8.66
CA ILE A 114 -13.76 13.20 8.00
C ILE A 114 -12.58 12.66 7.19
N THR A 115 -12.19 11.41 7.41
CA THR A 115 -11.11 10.71 6.67
C THR A 115 -11.65 9.72 5.64
N ALA A 116 -12.91 9.84 5.23
CA ALA A 116 -13.55 8.96 4.24
C ALA A 116 -13.01 9.11 2.81
N ASP A 117 -12.20 10.13 2.57
CA ASP A 117 -11.48 10.40 1.33
C ASP A 117 -10.18 9.60 1.18
N GLY A 118 -9.82 8.80 2.18
CA GLY A 118 -8.67 7.90 2.11
C GLY A 118 -8.91 6.68 1.22
N ALA A 119 -7.87 5.86 1.09
CA ALA A 119 -7.87 4.61 0.31
C ALA A 119 -9.05 3.72 0.67
N LYS A 120 -9.72 3.19 -0.35
CA LYS A 120 -10.93 2.35 -0.24
C LYS A 120 -10.64 0.86 -0.41
N ASN A 121 -9.48 0.54 -0.98
CA ASN A 121 -9.06 -0.83 -1.28
C ASN A 121 -7.54 -0.95 -1.19
N LEU A 122 -7.01 -2.18 -1.27
CA LEU A 122 -5.58 -2.46 -1.18
C LEU A 122 -4.76 -1.70 -2.23
N PHE A 123 -5.25 -1.61 -3.47
CA PHE A 123 -4.54 -0.93 -4.55
C PHE A 123 -4.34 0.56 -4.28
N GLU A 124 -5.33 1.23 -3.70
CA GLU A 124 -5.26 2.64 -3.33
C GLU A 124 -4.31 2.92 -2.16
N THR A 125 -3.88 1.87 -1.40
CA THR A 125 -2.80 1.99 -0.39
C THR A 125 -1.40 1.92 -0.99
N SER A 126 -1.26 2.08 -2.30
CA SER A 126 0.04 2.10 -2.98
C SER A 126 0.94 3.22 -2.51
N VAL A 127 2.23 2.89 -2.38
CA VAL A 127 3.27 3.82 -1.89
C VAL A 127 3.85 4.62 -3.04
N SER A 128 3.91 5.93 -2.90
CA SER A 128 4.52 6.81 -3.90
C SER A 128 5.36 7.91 -3.24
N CYS A 129 6.61 8.05 -3.65
CA CYS A 129 7.40 9.18 -3.16
C CYS A 129 6.84 10.52 -3.66
N ILE A 130 7.29 11.62 -3.06
CA ILE A 130 6.78 12.97 -3.37
C ILE A 130 6.96 13.40 -4.83
N GLY A 131 7.87 12.75 -5.59
CA GLY A 131 8.08 12.99 -7.01
C GLY A 131 8.72 14.31 -7.39
N SER A 132 8.94 14.50 -8.70
CA SER A 132 9.66 15.66 -9.27
C SER A 132 8.90 16.98 -9.18
N THR A 133 7.62 16.97 -8.83
CA THR A 133 6.84 18.21 -8.62
C THR A 133 7.31 19.00 -7.39
N VAL A 134 7.93 18.32 -6.43
CA VAL A 134 8.45 18.92 -5.19
C VAL A 134 9.92 18.58 -4.97
N CYS A 135 10.34 17.34 -5.26
CA CYS A 135 11.69 16.86 -5.04
C CYS A 135 12.65 17.40 -6.10
N GLN A 136 13.67 18.17 -5.69
CA GLN A 136 14.65 18.79 -6.60
C GLN A 136 15.51 17.79 -7.37
N ILE A 137 15.71 16.57 -6.84
CA ILE A 137 16.47 15.49 -7.48
C ILE A 137 15.56 14.45 -8.14
N GLY A 138 14.24 14.62 -8.07
CA GLY A 138 13.26 13.73 -8.67
C GLY A 138 13.34 13.78 -10.20
N LEU A 139 13.40 12.61 -10.85
CA LEU A 139 13.40 12.51 -12.32
C LEU A 139 11.99 12.51 -12.89
N ARG A 140 11.02 11.95 -12.17
CA ARG A 140 9.65 11.76 -12.62
C ARG A 140 8.64 12.10 -11.53
N ASP A 141 7.47 12.49 -11.98
CA ASP A 141 6.31 12.72 -11.13
C ASP A 141 5.67 11.37 -10.77
N SER A 142 6.06 10.85 -9.61
CA SER A 142 5.53 9.58 -9.08
C SER A 142 4.11 9.71 -8.55
N GLN A 143 3.75 10.86 -7.98
CA GLN A 143 2.39 11.14 -7.50
C GLN A 143 1.41 11.24 -8.67
N GLY A 144 1.78 11.97 -9.72
CA GLY A 144 0.98 12.06 -10.95
C GLY A 144 0.82 10.71 -11.64
N LEU A 145 1.85 9.85 -11.63
CA LEU A 145 1.72 8.49 -12.14
C LEU A 145 0.70 7.69 -11.32
N LEU A 146 0.81 7.67 -9.99
CA LEU A 146 -0.14 6.94 -9.15
C LEU A 146 -1.57 7.44 -9.38
N ALA A 147 -1.78 8.75 -9.37
CA ALA A 147 -3.09 9.34 -9.62
C ALA A 147 -3.67 8.90 -10.98
N SER A 148 -2.85 8.92 -12.04
CA SER A 148 -3.28 8.50 -13.39
C SER A 148 -3.65 7.02 -13.47
N ILE A 149 -2.97 6.16 -12.72
CA ILE A 149 -3.28 4.72 -12.67
C ILE A 149 -4.61 4.51 -11.91
N VAL A 150 -4.77 5.13 -10.74
CA VAL A 150 -5.99 5.01 -9.92
C VAL A 150 -7.20 5.50 -10.72
N GLU A 151 -7.11 6.68 -11.35
CA GLU A 151 -8.17 7.23 -12.20
C GLU A 151 -8.51 6.29 -13.38
N ALA A 152 -7.50 5.70 -14.01
CA ALA A 152 -7.70 4.82 -15.16
C ALA A 152 -8.38 3.49 -14.80
N VAL A 153 -8.14 2.95 -13.61
CA VAL A 153 -8.73 1.67 -13.17
C VAL A 153 -10.08 1.83 -12.47
N GLU A 154 -10.39 3.02 -11.93
CA GLU A 154 -11.63 3.30 -11.19
C GLU A 154 -12.91 2.85 -11.93
N PRO A 155 -13.10 3.12 -13.24
CA PRO A 155 -14.31 2.74 -13.96
C PRO A 155 -14.56 1.23 -14.08
N TYR A 156 -13.53 0.42 -13.85
CA TYR A 156 -13.63 -1.05 -13.96
C TYR A 156 -14.12 -1.73 -12.68
N HIS A 157 -14.13 -1.03 -11.55
CA HIS A 157 -14.61 -1.52 -10.26
C HIS A 157 -14.05 -2.91 -9.92
N PHE A 158 -12.74 -3.10 -10.11
CA PHE A 158 -12.09 -4.36 -9.77
C PHE A 158 -12.29 -4.69 -8.29
N ALA A 159 -12.55 -5.98 -8.00
CA ALA A 159 -12.66 -6.44 -6.62
C ALA A 159 -11.35 -6.20 -5.86
N ASP A 160 -11.43 -5.99 -4.54
CA ASP A 160 -10.24 -5.76 -3.73
C ASP A 160 -9.27 -6.94 -3.82
N GLY A 161 -7.98 -6.63 -3.91
CA GLY A 161 -6.91 -7.59 -4.11
C GLY A 161 -6.71 -8.09 -5.55
N VAL A 162 -7.56 -7.73 -6.52
CA VAL A 162 -7.32 -8.00 -7.96
C VAL A 162 -6.06 -7.28 -8.44
N LEU A 163 -5.88 -6.03 -8.04
CA LEU A 163 -4.62 -5.30 -8.25
C LEU A 163 -3.85 -5.27 -6.93
N PRO A 164 -2.53 -5.52 -6.95
CA PRO A 164 -1.71 -5.47 -5.76
C PRO A 164 -1.38 -4.03 -5.39
N ARG A 165 -0.98 -3.79 -4.15
CA ARG A 165 -0.29 -2.56 -3.77
C ARG A 165 0.99 -2.42 -4.59
N ILE A 166 1.23 -1.23 -5.13
CA ILE A 166 2.42 -0.92 -5.92
C ILE A 166 3.31 0.10 -5.22
N HIS A 167 4.57 0.12 -5.59
CA HIS A 167 5.56 1.03 -5.04
C HIS A 167 6.19 1.87 -6.14
N ILE A 168 6.12 3.21 -6.02
CA ILE A 168 6.58 4.13 -7.05
C ILE A 168 7.64 5.08 -6.49
N SER A 169 8.82 5.08 -7.11
CA SER A 169 9.88 6.05 -6.84
C SER A 169 10.12 6.92 -8.06
N GLY A 170 10.14 8.23 -7.89
CA GLY A 170 10.38 9.18 -8.99
C GLY A 170 11.83 9.16 -9.53
N CYS A 171 12.77 8.51 -8.84
CA CYS A 171 14.18 8.42 -9.22
C CYS A 171 14.88 7.23 -8.54
N PRO A 172 16.18 6.98 -8.84
CA PRO A 172 16.95 5.88 -8.22
C PRO A 172 17.16 5.99 -6.71
N SER A 173 16.88 7.13 -6.08
CA SER A 173 17.00 7.30 -4.61
C SER A 173 16.02 6.43 -3.80
N SER A 174 15.04 5.80 -4.45
CA SER A 174 14.22 4.73 -3.88
C SER A 174 13.33 5.11 -2.70
N CYS A 175 12.97 6.38 -2.55
CA CYS A 175 12.14 6.84 -1.43
C CYS A 175 10.75 6.17 -1.39
N GLY A 176 10.21 5.73 -2.53
CA GLY A 176 8.97 4.94 -2.62
C GLY A 176 9.21 3.43 -2.57
N THR A 177 10.42 2.99 -2.21
CA THR A 177 10.76 1.57 -1.99
C THR A 177 10.37 0.62 -3.12
N HIS A 178 10.47 1.09 -4.37
CA HIS A 178 10.02 0.36 -5.56
C HIS A 178 10.59 -1.06 -5.70
N GLN A 179 11.77 -1.34 -5.11
CA GLN A 179 12.41 -2.64 -5.21
C GLN A 179 11.70 -3.74 -4.42
N ILE A 180 10.95 -3.39 -3.38
CA ILE A 180 10.26 -4.37 -2.54
C ILE A 180 8.76 -4.47 -2.81
N GLY A 181 8.23 -3.66 -3.73
CA GLY A 181 6.85 -3.77 -4.17
C GLY A 181 6.60 -5.04 -4.97
N LYS A 182 5.40 -5.64 -4.86
CA LYS A 182 4.96 -6.74 -5.74
C LYS A 182 5.11 -6.36 -7.21
N LEU A 183 4.69 -5.14 -7.52
CA LEU A 183 4.98 -4.41 -8.72
C LEU A 183 5.58 -3.06 -8.32
N GLY A 184 6.75 -2.75 -8.86
CA GLY A 184 7.50 -1.55 -8.53
C GLY A 184 7.82 -0.71 -9.76
N PHE A 185 7.86 0.62 -9.59
CA PHE A 185 8.17 1.55 -10.67
C PHE A 185 9.22 2.56 -10.22
N ARG A 186 10.28 2.71 -11.01
CA ARG A 186 11.37 3.68 -10.75
C ARG A 186 11.48 4.65 -11.91
N GLY A 187 11.43 5.94 -11.64
CA GLY A 187 11.55 6.99 -12.63
C GLY A 187 12.75 6.80 -13.56
N ALA A 188 12.48 6.82 -14.85
CA ALA A 188 13.42 6.64 -15.95
C ALA A 188 13.05 7.55 -17.14
N SER A 189 13.75 7.44 -18.24
CA SER A 189 13.36 7.99 -19.53
C SER A 189 13.63 6.99 -20.64
N LYS A 190 12.86 7.11 -21.71
CA LYS A 190 12.96 6.27 -22.89
C LYS A 190 13.08 7.10 -24.13
N SER A 191 13.94 6.72 -25.04
CA SER A 191 14.03 7.39 -26.35
C SER A 191 12.97 6.83 -27.29
N VAL A 192 12.05 7.71 -27.72
CA VAL A 192 11.03 7.41 -28.73
C VAL A 192 11.23 8.38 -29.91
N ASN A 193 11.53 7.86 -31.08
CA ASN A 193 11.82 8.68 -32.27
C ASN A 193 12.88 9.78 -32.03
N GLY A 194 13.92 9.46 -31.24
CA GLY A 194 15.02 10.37 -30.91
C GLY A 194 14.70 11.42 -29.84
N LYS A 195 13.53 11.37 -29.23
CA LYS A 195 13.14 12.23 -28.10
C LYS A 195 13.07 11.42 -26.80
N ALA A 196 13.51 12.03 -25.70
CA ALA A 196 13.40 11.42 -24.37
C ALA A 196 11.98 11.62 -23.85
N GLU A 197 11.26 10.51 -23.70
CA GLU A 197 9.89 10.50 -23.16
C GLU A 197 9.89 10.03 -21.70
N PRO A 198 8.93 10.52 -20.88
CA PRO A 198 8.76 10.06 -19.50
C PRO A 198 8.48 8.57 -19.44
N ALA A 199 9.24 7.86 -18.60
CA ALA A 199 9.14 6.40 -18.46
C ALA A 199 9.50 5.97 -17.04
N PHE A 200 9.21 4.70 -16.73
CA PHE A 200 9.59 4.07 -15.46
C PHE A 200 10.16 2.68 -15.71
N ALA A 201 11.24 2.35 -15.03
CA ALA A 201 11.73 0.98 -14.95
C ALA A 201 10.75 0.16 -14.10
N PHE A 202 10.37 -1.00 -14.61
CA PHE A 202 9.36 -1.88 -14.03
C PHE A 202 10.02 -3.03 -13.28
N TYR A 203 9.64 -3.20 -12.02
CA TYR A 203 10.12 -4.25 -11.12
C TYR A 203 8.98 -5.17 -10.74
N VAL A 204 9.27 -6.46 -10.63
CA VAL A 204 8.28 -7.51 -10.33
C VAL A 204 8.80 -8.43 -9.22
N ASN A 205 7.89 -8.99 -8.44
CA ASN A 205 8.17 -10.01 -7.44
C ASN A 205 8.98 -9.52 -6.24
N GLY A 206 8.89 -8.25 -5.89
CA GLY A 206 9.34 -7.75 -4.59
C GLY A 206 8.45 -8.27 -3.46
N GLN A 207 8.93 -8.18 -2.23
CA GLN A 207 8.17 -8.51 -1.02
C GLN A 207 8.50 -7.49 0.06
N ASP A 208 7.47 -6.90 0.64
CA ASP A 208 7.54 -5.88 1.69
C ASP A 208 7.06 -6.37 3.06
N ALA A 209 6.65 -7.65 3.16
CA ALA A 209 6.24 -8.24 4.44
C ALA A 209 7.44 -8.35 5.38
N GLN A 210 7.24 -7.96 6.64
CA GLN A 210 8.28 -7.96 7.66
C GLN A 210 8.86 -9.37 7.88
N GLY A 211 10.17 -9.49 7.71
CA GLY A 211 10.91 -10.76 7.87
C GLY A 211 10.94 -11.64 6.61
N GLU A 212 10.28 -11.19 5.54
CA GLU A 212 10.25 -11.87 4.24
C GLU A 212 10.69 -10.94 3.09
N GLU A 213 11.27 -9.79 3.43
CA GLU A 213 11.63 -8.75 2.47
C GLU A 213 12.53 -9.32 1.36
N ARG A 214 12.17 -9.01 0.12
CA ARG A 214 12.89 -9.44 -1.07
C ARG A 214 12.86 -8.35 -2.12
N PHE A 215 14.00 -8.13 -2.78
CA PHE A 215 14.05 -7.27 -3.96
C PHE A 215 13.42 -7.96 -5.17
N GLY A 216 12.61 -7.19 -5.88
CA GLY A 216 12.08 -7.57 -7.18
C GLY A 216 13.14 -7.50 -8.28
N GLU A 217 12.80 -8.11 -9.41
CA GLU A 217 13.60 -8.10 -10.63
C GLU A 217 13.17 -6.97 -11.56
N GLU A 218 14.12 -6.25 -12.14
CA GLU A 218 13.82 -5.27 -13.19
C GLU A 218 13.58 -6.01 -14.52
N TRP A 219 12.37 -5.83 -15.07
CA TRP A 219 11.99 -6.48 -16.35
C TRP A 219 12.16 -5.57 -17.55
N GLY A 220 12.30 -4.27 -17.37
CA GLY A 220 12.49 -3.31 -18.46
C GLY A 220 11.86 -1.95 -18.16
N ILE A 221 11.60 -1.17 -19.22
CA ILE A 221 11.13 0.22 -19.09
C ILE A 221 9.79 0.36 -19.81
N MET A 222 8.78 0.89 -19.11
CA MET A 222 7.48 1.26 -19.65
C MET A 222 7.37 2.79 -19.78
N LEU A 223 6.72 3.26 -20.84
CA LEU A 223 6.34 4.68 -20.93
C LEU A 223 5.30 5.03 -19.85
N ALA A 224 5.41 6.21 -19.26
CA ALA A 224 4.47 6.66 -18.24
C ALA A 224 3.01 6.62 -18.71
N THR A 225 2.76 6.91 -19.99
CA THR A 225 1.43 6.88 -20.62
C THR A 225 0.86 5.47 -20.85
N ASP A 226 1.70 4.45 -20.79
CA ASP A 226 1.28 3.06 -21.03
C ASP A 226 1.03 2.30 -19.72
N ILE A 227 1.61 2.74 -18.60
CA ILE A 227 1.44 2.10 -17.30
C ILE A 227 -0.05 1.99 -16.87
N PRO A 228 -0.89 3.03 -17.00
CA PRO A 228 -2.31 2.89 -16.71
C PRO A 228 -3.02 1.82 -17.56
N LYS A 229 -2.65 1.70 -18.84
CA LYS A 229 -3.21 0.69 -19.76
C LYS A 229 -2.82 -0.73 -19.33
N PHE A 230 -1.55 -0.90 -18.92
CA PHE A 230 -1.06 -2.15 -18.34
C PHE A 230 -1.91 -2.59 -17.14
N PHE A 231 -2.23 -1.69 -16.20
CA PHE A 231 -3.05 -2.02 -15.03
C PHE A 231 -4.51 -2.34 -15.40
N ILE A 232 -5.08 -1.68 -16.39
CA ILE A 232 -6.41 -2.04 -16.90
C ILE A 232 -6.41 -3.46 -17.46
N GLU A 233 -5.43 -3.81 -18.28
CA GLU A 233 -5.32 -5.15 -18.88
C GLU A 233 -5.10 -6.21 -17.82
N LEU A 234 -4.12 -5.99 -16.92
CA LEU A 234 -3.83 -6.88 -15.80
C LEU A 234 -5.07 -7.13 -14.93
N GLY A 235 -5.78 -6.05 -14.55
CA GLY A 235 -6.98 -6.15 -13.74
C GLY A 235 -8.09 -6.97 -14.42
N LYS A 236 -8.29 -6.81 -15.73
CA LYS A 236 -9.26 -7.60 -16.51
C LYS A 236 -8.91 -9.09 -16.50
N VAL A 237 -7.65 -9.42 -16.81
CA VAL A 237 -7.19 -10.83 -16.86
C VAL A 237 -7.36 -11.53 -15.52
N ILE A 238 -7.01 -10.85 -14.41
CA ILE A 238 -7.12 -11.43 -13.08
C ILE A 238 -8.60 -11.55 -12.66
N SER A 239 -9.42 -10.52 -12.94
CA SER A 239 -10.86 -10.52 -12.62
C SER A 239 -11.61 -11.66 -13.30
N GLU A 240 -11.28 -12.00 -14.56
CA GLU A 240 -11.87 -13.14 -15.27
C GLU A 240 -11.64 -14.48 -14.55
N LYS A 241 -10.51 -14.60 -13.85
CA LYS A 241 -10.18 -15.79 -13.04
C LYS A 241 -10.81 -15.77 -11.64
N LYS A 242 -11.39 -14.66 -11.22
CA LYS A 242 -11.95 -14.44 -9.87
C LYS A 242 -10.94 -14.72 -8.76
N LEU A 243 -9.69 -14.31 -8.97
CA LEU A 243 -8.58 -14.49 -8.04
C LEU A 243 -8.08 -13.12 -7.56
N SER A 244 -7.37 -13.11 -6.43
CA SER A 244 -6.48 -11.99 -6.08
C SER A 244 -5.20 -12.07 -6.91
N TYR A 245 -4.47 -10.93 -7.02
CA TYR A 245 -3.16 -10.88 -7.68
C TYR A 245 -2.21 -11.96 -7.12
N GLU A 246 -2.12 -12.08 -5.81
CA GLU A 246 -1.23 -13.03 -5.13
C GLU A 246 -1.46 -14.46 -5.61
N ARG A 247 -2.71 -14.93 -5.52
CA ARG A 247 -3.07 -16.28 -5.94
C ARG A 247 -2.94 -16.51 -7.45
N TRP A 248 -3.22 -15.46 -8.22
CA TRP A 248 -3.08 -15.53 -9.67
C TRP A 248 -1.59 -15.60 -10.06
N TYR A 249 -0.75 -14.77 -9.46
CA TYR A 249 0.67 -14.68 -9.77
C TYR A 249 1.43 -15.99 -9.48
N GLU A 250 1.07 -16.73 -8.44
CA GLU A 250 1.70 -18.01 -8.09
C GLU A 250 1.82 -18.99 -9.29
N ASN A 251 0.83 -18.99 -10.18
CA ASN A 251 0.76 -19.94 -11.30
C ASN A 251 0.71 -19.27 -12.69
N ASN A 252 0.86 -17.95 -12.77
CA ASN A 252 0.68 -17.19 -14.01
C ASN A 252 1.79 -16.16 -14.25
N GLN A 253 3.02 -16.45 -13.82
CA GLN A 253 4.15 -15.54 -14.00
C GLN A 253 4.45 -15.29 -15.48
N ASP A 254 4.34 -16.32 -16.33
CA ASP A 254 4.53 -16.18 -17.78
C ASP A 254 3.43 -15.31 -18.42
N ALA A 255 2.18 -15.44 -17.95
CA ALA A 255 1.10 -14.58 -18.43
C ALA A 255 1.34 -13.10 -18.04
N LEU A 256 1.87 -12.82 -16.85
CA LEU A 256 2.28 -11.47 -16.49
C LEU A 256 3.39 -10.96 -17.42
N LYS A 257 4.37 -11.81 -17.79
CA LYS A 257 5.43 -11.44 -18.75
C LYS A 257 4.87 -11.11 -20.12
N GLU A 258 3.91 -11.90 -20.61
CA GLU A 258 3.24 -11.68 -21.89
C GLU A 258 2.48 -10.35 -21.90
N ILE A 259 1.69 -10.04 -20.85
CA ILE A 259 1.01 -8.76 -20.71
C ILE A 259 2.03 -7.62 -20.67
N ALA A 260 3.05 -7.73 -19.82
CA ALA A 260 4.06 -6.70 -19.67
C ALA A 260 4.86 -6.45 -20.96
N ALA A 261 5.17 -7.51 -21.73
CA ALA A 261 5.93 -7.41 -22.98
C ALA A 261 5.28 -6.48 -24.02
N THR A 262 3.96 -6.31 -23.98
CA THR A 262 3.24 -5.36 -24.84
C THR A 262 3.64 -3.91 -24.54
N TYR A 263 4.03 -3.61 -23.32
CA TYR A 263 4.34 -2.28 -22.80
C TYR A 263 5.85 -2.08 -22.53
N LEU A 264 6.59 -3.17 -22.34
CA LEU A 264 8.05 -3.18 -22.23
C LEU A 264 8.64 -3.17 -23.64
N GLN A 265 9.30 -2.13 -23.99
CA GLN A 265 10.01 -2.06 -25.28
C GLN A 265 11.49 -1.86 -25.03
#